data_aabce966a2067f12d15da58f353b646b
#
_entry.id   aabce966a2067f12d15da58f353b646b
#
_cell.length_a   1.000
_cell.length_b   1.000
_cell.length_c   1.000
_cell.angle_alpha   90.00
_cell.angle_beta   90.00
_cell.angle_gamma   90.00
#
_symmetry.space_group_name_H-M   'P 1'
#
loop_
_entity.id
_entity.type
_entity.pdbx_description
1 polymer ?
#
loop_
_entity_poly.entity_id
_entity_poly.type
_entity_poly.pdbx_seq_one_letter_code
_entity_poly.pdbx_strand_id
1 'polypeptide(L)'
;KGYDSITHQIWEDERNDIPATRTERLIDVSKNSDGHFAYKLSKAGKAAHFLQFLINTSNYTWRKEKSKIEIAPDELQENTDHLISKLCAIGYMMMSAKDRSVSRAVVAMDGKQSEVGLSNGRSGKSILGEMFKQVQPAISINGKYKDIDGDQFLWDEITVKTKVVFIDDVRTNFP
;
A
#
# COMPACT_ATOMS: atom_id res chain seq x y z
N LYS A 1 12.77 -16.62 -9.00
CA LYS A 1 11.87 -16.75 -7.85
C LYS A 1 11.67 -15.37 -7.26
N GLY A 2 10.57 -15.13 -6.62
CA GLY A 2 10.14 -13.80 -6.26
C GLY A 2 9.78 -13.67 -4.79
N TYR A 3 9.37 -12.48 -4.42
CA TYR A 3 8.88 -12.17 -3.10
C TYR A 3 7.37 -11.97 -3.14
N ASP A 4 6.65 -12.71 -2.30
CA ASP A 4 5.23 -12.50 -2.08
C ASP A 4 5.04 -11.51 -0.93
N SER A 5 4.69 -10.27 -1.27
CA SER A 5 4.54 -9.21 -0.31
C SER A 5 3.32 -9.36 0.61
N ILE A 6 2.32 -10.12 0.22
CA ILE A 6 1.12 -10.37 1.03
C ILE A 6 1.44 -11.42 2.10
N THR A 7 2.05 -12.51 1.70
CA THR A 7 2.40 -13.61 2.61
C THR A 7 3.77 -13.42 3.25
N HIS A 8 4.57 -12.47 2.78
CA HIS A 8 5.97 -12.27 3.16
C HIS A 8 6.83 -13.52 2.97
N GLN A 9 6.51 -14.29 1.98
CA GLN A 9 7.25 -15.47 1.63
C GLN A 9 8.30 -15.12 0.59
N ILE A 10 9.56 -15.35 0.91
CA ILE A 10 10.65 -15.31 -0.06
C ILE A 10 10.66 -16.65 -0.78
N TRP A 11 10.48 -16.61 -2.09
CA TRP A 11 10.60 -17.80 -2.90
C TRP A 11 12.07 -18.16 -3.05
N GLU A 12 12.37 -19.45 -2.90
CA GLU A 12 13.72 -19.94 -3.08
C GLU A 12 14.31 -19.44 -4.39
N ASP A 13 15.41 -18.75 -4.30
CA ASP A 13 16.25 -18.43 -5.45
C ASP A 13 17.28 -19.54 -5.64
N GLU A 14 17.65 -19.79 -6.87
CA GLU A 14 18.78 -20.69 -7.19
C GLU A 14 20.13 -20.07 -6.81
N ARG A 15 20.14 -18.77 -6.55
CA ARG A 15 21.30 -18.08 -6.01
C ARG A 15 21.41 -18.34 -4.52
N ASN A 16 22.40 -19.15 -4.14
CA ASN A 16 22.69 -19.48 -2.74
C ASN A 16 23.28 -18.31 -1.92
N ASP A 17 23.48 -17.16 -2.54
CA ASP A 17 24.08 -15.97 -1.93
C ASP A 17 23.07 -15.03 -1.26
N ILE A 18 21.77 -15.25 -1.47
CA ILE A 18 20.72 -14.52 -0.76
C ILE A 18 20.37 -15.31 0.50
N PRO A 19 20.69 -14.82 1.69
CA PRO A 19 20.30 -15.50 2.91
C PRO A 19 18.76 -15.62 2.95
N ALA A 20 18.27 -16.82 3.23
CA ALA A 20 16.85 -17.05 3.51
C ALA A 20 16.51 -16.36 4.84
N THR A 21 16.18 -15.08 4.75
CA THR A 21 16.14 -14.20 5.92
C THR A 21 14.83 -14.25 6.67
N ARG A 22 13.78 -14.84 6.08
CA ARG A 22 12.50 -14.90 6.76
C ARG A 22 11.68 -16.11 6.37
N THR A 23 11.44 -16.96 7.33
CA THR A 23 10.55 -18.12 7.24
C THR A 23 9.19 -17.88 7.90
N GLU A 24 9.09 -16.89 8.80
CA GLU A 24 7.87 -16.58 9.53
C GLU A 24 7.07 -15.50 8.80
N ARG A 25 5.81 -15.79 8.51
CA ARG A 25 4.86 -14.80 7.99
C ARG A 25 4.56 -13.76 9.07
N LEU A 26 4.49 -12.50 8.69
CA LEU A 26 4.11 -11.42 9.60
C LEU A 26 2.59 -11.39 9.83
N ILE A 27 1.83 -11.72 8.80
CA ILE A 27 0.38 -11.70 8.78
C ILE A 27 -0.13 -12.92 8.00
N ASP A 28 -1.09 -13.60 8.56
CA ASP A 28 -1.86 -14.65 7.88
C ASP A 28 -3.24 -14.10 7.56
N VAL A 29 -3.60 -14.15 6.29
CA VAL A 29 -4.90 -13.71 5.79
C VAL A 29 -5.73 -14.91 5.40
N SER A 30 -6.98 -14.94 5.81
CA SER A 30 -7.95 -15.98 5.49
C SER A 30 -9.28 -15.36 5.06
N LYS A 31 -10.09 -16.14 4.35
CA LYS A 31 -11.50 -15.84 4.12
C LYS A 31 -12.34 -16.72 5.03
N ASN A 32 -13.37 -16.16 5.64
CA ASN A 32 -14.38 -16.90 6.36
C ASN A 32 -15.42 -17.51 5.39
N SER A 33 -16.38 -18.28 5.92
CA SER A 33 -17.48 -18.88 5.13
C SER A 33 -18.31 -17.86 4.36
N ASP A 34 -18.44 -16.67 4.88
CA ASP A 34 -19.27 -15.59 4.31
C ASP A 34 -18.50 -14.76 3.26
N GLY A 35 -17.24 -15.14 3.00
CA GLY A 35 -16.38 -14.49 2.02
C GLY A 35 -15.64 -13.26 2.54
N HIS A 36 -15.80 -12.88 3.79
CA HIS A 36 -15.10 -11.78 4.42
C HIS A 36 -13.66 -12.15 4.79
N PHE A 37 -12.78 -11.18 4.71
CA PHE A 37 -11.38 -11.35 5.10
C PHE A 37 -11.22 -11.28 6.62
N ALA A 38 -10.31 -12.09 7.12
CA ALA A 38 -9.81 -12.04 8.48
C ALA A 38 -8.29 -12.15 8.46
N TYR A 39 -7.61 -11.66 9.48
CA TYR A 39 -6.16 -11.78 9.59
C TYR A 39 -5.71 -12.08 11.01
N LYS A 40 -4.54 -12.71 11.11
CA LYS A 40 -3.82 -12.94 12.37
C LYS A 40 -2.38 -12.46 12.23
N LEU A 41 -1.87 -11.84 13.26
CA LEU A 41 -0.48 -11.40 13.32
C LEU A 41 0.36 -12.44 14.06
N SER A 42 1.50 -12.80 13.48
CA SER A 42 2.54 -13.54 14.19
C SER A 42 3.19 -12.67 15.28
N LYS A 43 4.07 -13.26 16.09
CA LYS A 43 4.86 -12.50 17.06
C LYS A 43 5.72 -11.44 16.36
N ALA A 44 6.36 -11.80 15.26
CA ALA A 44 7.14 -10.86 14.44
C ALA A 44 6.26 -9.80 13.79
N GLY A 45 5.05 -10.15 13.34
CA GLY A 45 4.08 -9.20 12.78
C GLY A 45 3.62 -8.16 13.79
N LYS A 46 3.43 -8.54 15.05
CA LYS A 46 3.11 -7.59 16.12
C LYS A 46 4.24 -6.60 16.40
N ALA A 47 5.50 -6.98 16.18
CA ALA A 47 6.68 -6.15 16.35
C ALA A 47 7.07 -5.37 15.07
N ALA A 48 6.43 -5.64 13.93
CA ALA A 48 6.77 -5.03 12.64
C ALA A 48 6.18 -3.63 12.52
N HIS A 49 6.98 -2.60 12.76
CA HIS A 49 6.53 -1.19 12.80
C HIS A 49 5.78 -0.75 11.54
N PHE A 50 6.27 -1.12 10.36
CA PHE A 50 5.59 -0.74 9.12
C PHE A 50 4.23 -1.44 8.96
N LEU A 51 4.12 -2.70 9.35
CA LEU A 51 2.82 -3.40 9.34
C LEU A 51 1.86 -2.76 10.34
N GLN A 52 2.33 -2.38 11.53
CA GLN A 52 1.51 -1.66 12.51
C GLN A 52 1.06 -0.29 11.97
N PHE A 53 1.93 0.42 11.24
CA PHE A 53 1.54 1.64 10.54
C PHE A 53 0.42 1.39 9.52
N LEU A 54 0.50 0.33 8.72
CA LEU A 54 -0.55 -0.03 7.76
C LEU A 54 -1.88 -0.34 8.45
N ILE A 55 -1.85 -1.09 9.55
CA ILE A 55 -3.03 -1.41 10.37
C ILE A 55 -3.65 -0.12 10.92
N ASN A 56 -2.84 0.71 11.56
CA ASN A 56 -3.33 1.96 12.16
C ASN A 56 -3.94 2.92 11.14
N THR A 57 -3.33 3.03 9.96
CA THR A 57 -3.86 3.88 8.88
C THR A 57 -5.06 3.26 8.15
N SER A 58 -5.38 2.01 8.43
CA SER A 58 -6.58 1.32 7.92
C SER A 58 -7.72 1.31 8.92
N ASN A 59 -7.48 1.72 10.16
CA ASN A 59 -8.47 1.75 11.21
C ASN A 59 -9.30 3.04 11.17
N TYR A 60 -10.45 2.99 10.50
CA TYR A 60 -11.39 4.12 10.44
C TYR A 60 -12.16 4.34 11.75
N THR A 61 -12.23 3.31 12.59
CA THR A 61 -12.98 3.34 13.86
C THR A 61 -12.17 3.85 15.04
N TRP A 62 -10.89 4.20 14.86
CA TRP A 62 -9.98 4.57 15.96
C TRP A 62 -10.52 5.69 16.88
N ARG A 63 -11.32 6.63 16.32
CA ARG A 63 -11.94 7.72 17.12
C ARG A 63 -13.05 7.19 18.00
N LYS A 64 -13.86 6.25 17.50
CA LYS A 64 -14.92 5.58 18.27
C LYS A 64 -14.30 4.75 19.40
N GLU A 65 -13.27 3.96 19.08
CA GLU A 65 -12.51 3.19 20.07
C GLU A 65 -11.97 4.08 21.19
N LYS A 66 -11.32 5.20 20.84
CA LYS A 66 -10.79 6.15 21.81
C LYS A 66 -11.88 6.78 22.68
N SER A 67 -13.06 7.01 22.12
CA SER A 67 -14.22 7.59 22.82
C SER A 67 -15.09 6.53 23.51
N LYS A 68 -14.70 5.24 23.46
CA LYS A 68 -15.48 4.09 24.00
C LYS A 68 -16.90 4.02 23.43
N ILE A 69 -17.09 4.45 22.19
CA ILE A 69 -18.35 4.34 21.44
C ILE A 69 -18.42 2.92 20.87
N GLU A 70 -19.60 2.31 20.93
CA GLU A 70 -19.83 0.99 20.32
C GLU A 70 -19.54 1.02 18.81
N ILE A 71 -18.85 -0.01 18.34
CA ILE A 71 -18.46 -0.17 16.95
C ILE A 71 -19.24 -1.33 16.38
N ALA A 72 -19.92 -1.09 15.27
CA ALA A 72 -20.68 -2.13 14.60
C ALA A 72 -19.73 -3.16 13.94
N PRO A 73 -20.13 -4.44 13.84
CA PRO A 73 -19.30 -5.48 13.24
C PRO A 73 -18.89 -5.22 11.79
N ASP A 74 -19.76 -4.59 11.01
CA ASP A 74 -19.50 -4.16 9.63
C ASP A 74 -18.43 -3.09 9.54
N GLU A 75 -18.38 -2.15 10.49
CA GLU A 75 -17.31 -1.15 10.56
C GLU A 75 -15.94 -1.78 10.88
N LEU A 76 -15.91 -2.80 11.72
CA LEU A 76 -14.68 -3.56 12.00
C LEU A 76 -14.23 -4.36 10.77
N GLN A 77 -15.19 -4.93 10.04
CA GLN A 77 -14.90 -5.63 8.79
C GLN A 77 -14.35 -4.66 7.74
N GLU A 78 -14.90 -3.45 7.63
CA GLU A 78 -14.39 -2.42 6.73
C GLU A 78 -12.92 -2.07 7.00
N ASN A 79 -12.51 -1.96 8.27
CA ASN A 79 -11.10 -1.76 8.63
C ASN A 79 -10.22 -2.91 8.13
N THR A 80 -10.69 -4.15 8.26
CA THR A 80 -9.97 -5.33 7.79
C THR A 80 -9.84 -5.35 6.28
N ASP A 81 -10.93 -5.13 5.57
CA ASP A 81 -10.96 -5.11 4.11
C ASP A 81 -10.08 -3.99 3.53
N HIS A 82 -10.04 -2.84 4.20
CA HIS A 82 -9.16 -1.74 3.83
C HIS A 82 -7.69 -2.10 4.03
N LEU A 83 -7.33 -2.77 5.14
CA LEU A 83 -5.97 -3.26 5.35
C LEU A 83 -5.56 -4.25 4.26
N ILE A 84 -6.40 -5.24 3.97
CA ILE A 84 -6.10 -6.26 2.97
C ILE A 84 -5.99 -5.63 1.57
N SER A 85 -6.89 -4.73 1.20
CA SER A 85 -6.80 -3.98 -0.07
C SER A 85 -5.49 -3.21 -0.19
N LYS A 86 -5.04 -2.57 0.89
CA LYS A 86 -3.77 -1.84 0.95
C LYS A 86 -2.58 -2.78 0.78
N LEU A 87 -2.59 -3.94 1.43
CA LEU A 87 -1.55 -4.97 1.28
C LEU A 87 -1.52 -5.52 -0.15
N CYS A 88 -2.67 -5.78 -0.76
CA CYS A 88 -2.76 -6.21 -2.15
C CYS A 88 -2.19 -5.15 -3.12
N ALA A 89 -2.51 -3.88 -2.91
CA ALA A 89 -1.98 -2.78 -3.71
C ALA A 89 -0.45 -2.69 -3.60
N ILE A 90 0.09 -2.77 -2.40
CA ILE A 90 1.55 -2.80 -2.15
C ILE A 90 2.17 -4.01 -2.87
N GLY A 91 1.59 -5.20 -2.70
CA GLY A 91 2.03 -6.43 -3.36
C GLY A 91 2.08 -6.28 -4.87
N TYR A 92 1.01 -5.77 -5.46
CA TYR A 92 0.95 -5.50 -6.89
C TYR A 92 2.05 -4.53 -7.36
N MET A 93 2.27 -3.45 -6.62
CA MET A 93 3.30 -2.47 -6.96
C MET A 93 4.73 -3.04 -6.85
N MET A 94 4.95 -4.02 -5.98
CA MET A 94 6.25 -4.68 -5.81
C MET A 94 6.53 -5.76 -6.86
N MET A 95 5.55 -6.20 -7.62
CA MET A 95 5.76 -7.21 -8.68
C MET A 95 6.64 -6.64 -9.80
N SER A 96 7.71 -7.37 -10.15
CA SER A 96 8.62 -7.00 -11.24
C SER A 96 8.05 -7.31 -12.62
N ALA A 97 7.25 -8.37 -12.73
CA ALA A 97 6.60 -8.78 -13.97
C ALA A 97 5.09 -8.57 -13.84
N LYS A 98 4.54 -7.80 -14.75
CA LYS A 98 3.10 -7.57 -14.85
C LYS A 98 2.62 -8.02 -16.21
N ASP A 99 1.43 -8.61 -16.27
CA ASP A 99 0.77 -8.93 -17.52
C ASP A 99 0.42 -7.61 -18.22
N ARG A 100 0.86 -7.49 -19.48
CA ARG A 100 0.57 -6.30 -20.31
C ARG A 100 -0.92 -6.10 -20.57
N SER A 101 -1.69 -7.18 -20.57
CA SER A 101 -3.14 -7.14 -20.75
C SER A 101 -3.91 -6.65 -19.52
N VAL A 102 -3.25 -6.63 -18.35
CA VAL A 102 -3.86 -6.29 -17.04
C VAL A 102 -2.99 -5.27 -16.30
N SER A 103 -2.67 -4.17 -16.96
CA SER A 103 -1.99 -3.05 -16.28
C SER A 103 -2.98 -2.28 -15.42
N ARG A 104 -2.60 -2.02 -14.16
CA ARG A 104 -3.41 -1.28 -13.18
C ARG A 104 -2.61 -0.12 -12.62
N ALA A 105 -3.24 1.03 -12.51
CA ALA A 105 -2.75 2.12 -11.66
C ALA A 105 -3.35 1.95 -10.24
N VAL A 106 -2.55 2.24 -9.23
CA VAL A 106 -3.01 2.26 -7.83
C VAL A 106 -3.26 3.71 -7.44
N VAL A 107 -4.48 4.03 -7.08
CA VAL A 107 -4.87 5.38 -6.65
C VAL A 107 -5.14 5.35 -5.15
N ALA A 108 -4.34 6.10 -4.38
CA ALA A 108 -4.52 6.26 -2.94
C ALA A 108 -5.29 7.57 -2.67
N MET A 109 -6.50 7.45 -2.14
CA MET A 109 -7.35 8.57 -1.79
C MET A 109 -7.65 8.59 -0.29
N ASP A 110 -8.08 9.75 0.22
CA ASP A 110 -8.61 9.83 1.58
C ASP A 110 -9.99 9.17 1.64
N GLY A 111 -10.23 8.34 2.66
CA GLY A 111 -11.48 7.59 2.82
C GLY A 111 -12.70 8.46 3.17
N LYS A 112 -12.49 9.75 3.44
CA LYS A 112 -13.57 10.72 3.65
C LYS A 112 -13.40 11.87 2.69
N GLN A 113 -14.46 12.22 1.99
CA GLN A 113 -14.51 13.48 1.26
C GLN A 113 -14.42 14.61 2.27
N SER A 114 -13.42 15.47 2.13
CA SER A 114 -13.40 16.74 2.84
C SER A 114 -14.40 17.71 2.19
N GLU A 115 -14.93 18.63 2.97
CA GLU A 115 -15.62 19.79 2.41
C GLU A 115 -14.69 20.50 1.43
N VAL A 116 -15.26 21.09 0.39
CA VAL A 116 -14.51 21.75 -0.68
C VAL A 116 -13.50 22.73 -0.08
N GLY A 117 -12.22 22.49 -0.36
CA GLY A 117 -11.11 23.34 0.11
C GLY A 117 -10.40 22.86 1.38
N LEU A 118 -10.87 21.81 2.06
CA LEU A 118 -10.17 21.22 3.20
C LEU A 118 -9.45 19.94 2.78
N SER A 119 -8.13 19.95 2.88
CA SER A 119 -7.31 18.75 2.69
C SER A 119 -7.24 17.94 3.99
N ASN A 120 -7.68 16.69 3.96
CA ASN A 120 -7.46 15.72 5.03
C ASN A 120 -6.04 15.17 4.96
N GLY A 121 -5.03 16.01 5.16
CA GLY A 121 -3.64 15.59 5.22
C GLY A 121 -3.39 14.60 6.37
N ARG A 122 -2.17 14.03 6.41
CA ARG A 122 -1.69 13.12 7.48
C ARG A 122 -2.30 11.72 7.47
N SER A 123 -2.86 11.27 6.36
CA SER A 123 -3.38 9.89 6.21
C SER A 123 -2.30 8.85 5.88
N GLY A 124 -1.04 9.27 5.71
CA GLY A 124 0.10 8.37 5.48
C GLY A 124 0.31 7.97 4.02
N LYS A 125 -0.40 8.54 3.06
CA LYS A 125 -0.24 8.21 1.62
C LYS A 125 1.18 8.40 1.12
N SER A 126 1.78 9.57 1.39
CA SER A 126 3.16 9.87 0.96
C SER A 126 4.21 8.93 1.57
N ILE A 127 3.95 8.42 2.80
CA ILE A 127 4.83 7.42 3.43
C ILE A 127 4.84 6.11 2.64
N LEU A 128 3.70 5.71 2.05
CA LEU A 128 3.65 4.55 1.17
C LEU A 128 4.51 4.75 -0.08
N GLY A 129 4.47 5.94 -0.69
CA GLY A 129 5.34 6.28 -1.82
C GLY A 129 6.82 6.22 -1.46
N GLU A 130 7.20 6.81 -0.33
CA GLU A 130 8.58 6.79 0.16
C GLU A 130 9.07 5.37 0.51
N MET A 131 8.19 4.49 1.00
CA MET A 131 8.53 3.10 1.25
C MET A 131 9.04 2.40 0.00
N PHE A 132 8.40 2.63 -1.16
CA PHE A 132 8.85 2.00 -2.40
C PHE A 132 10.28 2.40 -2.78
N LYS A 133 10.69 3.65 -2.52
CA LYS A 133 12.05 4.11 -2.76
C LYS A 133 13.10 3.37 -1.92
N GLN A 134 12.71 2.83 -0.76
CA GLN A 134 13.61 2.08 0.11
C GLN A 134 13.82 0.63 -0.34
N VAL A 135 12.90 0.08 -1.11
CA VAL A 135 12.91 -1.36 -1.44
C VAL A 135 13.15 -1.64 -2.93
N GLN A 136 12.94 -0.66 -3.80
CA GLN A 136 13.13 -0.82 -5.24
C GLN A 136 13.35 0.54 -5.94
N PRO A 137 13.87 0.56 -7.19
CA PRO A 137 14.01 1.77 -7.96
C PRO A 137 12.65 2.44 -8.19
N ALA A 138 12.40 3.54 -7.52
CA ALA A 138 11.17 4.30 -7.60
C ALA A 138 11.44 5.79 -7.76
N ILE A 139 10.56 6.47 -8.49
CA ILE A 139 10.59 7.91 -8.74
C ILE A 139 9.35 8.54 -8.10
N SER A 140 9.52 9.74 -7.56
CA SER A 140 8.44 10.54 -7.02
C SER A 140 8.30 11.82 -7.82
N ILE A 141 7.09 12.05 -8.31
CA ILE A 141 6.72 13.25 -9.04
C ILE A 141 5.73 14.03 -8.19
N ASN A 142 5.93 15.34 -8.04
CA ASN A 142 4.98 16.18 -7.35
C ASN A 142 3.90 16.66 -8.34
N GLY A 143 2.72 16.04 -8.30
CA GLY A 143 1.60 16.33 -9.20
C GLY A 143 0.95 17.69 -9.00
N LYS A 144 1.23 18.37 -7.88
CA LYS A 144 0.71 19.71 -7.60
C LYS A 144 1.36 20.79 -8.42
N TYR A 145 2.68 20.65 -8.69
CA TYR A 145 3.50 21.67 -9.33
C TYR A 145 3.85 21.33 -10.79
N LYS A 146 3.63 20.09 -11.19
CA LYS A 146 3.90 19.64 -12.55
C LYS A 146 2.64 19.72 -13.39
N ASP A 147 2.78 20.29 -14.59
CA ASP A 147 1.76 20.16 -15.64
C ASP A 147 1.96 18.80 -16.31
N ILE A 148 1.16 17.83 -15.90
CA ILE A 148 1.32 16.43 -16.31
C ILE A 148 1.06 16.28 -17.81
N ASP A 149 0.20 17.13 -18.37
CA ASP A 149 -0.14 17.10 -19.80
C ASP A 149 0.83 17.93 -20.67
N GLY A 150 1.38 19.02 -20.13
CA GLY A 150 2.18 19.98 -20.87
C GLY A 150 3.70 19.86 -20.68
N ASP A 151 4.16 19.18 -19.62
CA ASP A 151 5.60 19.05 -19.35
C ASP A 151 6.20 17.87 -20.14
N GLN A 152 6.85 18.20 -21.25
CA GLN A 152 7.52 17.21 -22.13
C GLN A 152 8.61 16.42 -21.39
N PHE A 153 9.18 16.96 -20.31
CA PHE A 153 10.29 16.37 -19.57
C PHE A 153 9.82 15.66 -18.27
N LEU A 154 8.52 15.59 -18.04
CA LEU A 154 7.97 14.98 -16.83
C LEU A 154 8.48 13.56 -16.59
N TRP A 155 8.70 12.82 -17.66
CA TRP A 155 9.06 11.41 -17.65
C TRP A 155 10.55 11.13 -17.88
N ASP A 156 11.38 12.17 -18.02
CA ASP A 156 12.82 12.02 -18.37
C ASP A 156 13.62 11.24 -17.32
N GLU A 157 13.18 11.28 -16.06
CA GLU A 157 13.81 10.52 -14.98
C GLU A 157 13.47 9.02 -15.02
N ILE A 158 12.48 8.61 -15.82
CA ILE A 158 12.07 7.21 -15.92
C ILE A 158 13.05 6.45 -16.81
N THR A 159 13.58 5.40 -16.26
CA THR A 159 14.50 4.50 -16.96
C THR A 159 13.94 3.07 -17.01
N VAL A 160 14.57 2.20 -17.78
CA VAL A 160 14.22 0.76 -17.83
C VAL A 160 14.35 0.07 -16.46
N LYS A 161 15.06 0.68 -15.53
CA LYS A 161 15.23 0.17 -14.16
C LYS A 161 14.13 0.63 -13.21
N THR A 162 13.40 1.68 -13.56
CA THR A 162 12.31 2.23 -12.74
C THR A 162 11.19 1.20 -12.61
N LYS A 163 10.82 0.86 -11.39
CA LYS A 163 9.77 -0.14 -11.07
C LYS A 163 8.46 0.52 -10.64
N VAL A 164 8.55 1.65 -9.95
CA VAL A 164 7.40 2.41 -9.46
C VAL A 164 7.58 3.87 -9.79
N VAL A 165 6.53 4.49 -10.28
CA VAL A 165 6.40 5.93 -10.37
C VAL A 165 5.29 6.34 -9.41
N PHE A 166 5.63 7.16 -8.43
CA PHE A 166 4.70 7.68 -7.44
C PHE A 166 4.43 9.15 -7.74
N ILE A 167 3.17 9.50 -7.98
CA ILE A 167 2.75 10.87 -8.23
C ILE A 167 1.97 11.34 -7.01
N ASP A 168 2.56 12.26 -6.25
CA ASP A 168 1.97 12.81 -5.03
C ASP A 168 1.16 14.07 -5.34
N ASP A 169 0.10 14.31 -4.57
CA ASP A 169 -0.77 15.49 -4.69
C ASP A 169 -1.31 15.74 -6.11
N VAL A 170 -1.83 14.69 -6.73
CA VAL A 170 -2.44 14.79 -8.06
C VAL A 170 -3.66 15.68 -8.02
N ARG A 171 -3.78 16.61 -8.98
CA ARG A 171 -4.96 17.47 -9.13
C ARG A 171 -6.17 16.68 -9.61
N THR A 172 -7.37 17.20 -9.35
CA THR A 172 -8.65 16.56 -9.75
C THR A 172 -8.87 16.44 -11.25
N ASN A 173 -8.12 17.19 -12.04
CA ASN A 173 -8.14 17.16 -13.51
C ASN A 173 -7.01 16.31 -14.11
N PHE A 174 -6.56 15.30 -13.37
CA PHE A 174 -5.62 14.32 -13.91
C PHE A 174 -6.26 13.60 -15.09
N PRO A 175 -5.59 13.48 -16.25
CA PRO A 175 -6.11 12.91 -17.48
C PRO A 175 -6.45 11.42 -17.35
#